data_755293433918b96734da8c19d09cd624
#
_entry.id   755293433918b96734da8c19d09cd624
#
_cell.length_a   1.000
_cell.length_b   1.000
_cell.length_c   1.000
_cell.angle_alpha   90.00
_cell.angle_beta   90.00
_cell.angle_gamma   90.00
#
_symmetry.space_group_name_H-M   'P 1'
#
loop_
_entity.id
_entity.type
_entity.pdbx_description
1 polymer ?
#
loop_
_entity_poly.entity_id
_entity_poly.type
_entity_poly.pdbx_seq_one_letter_code
_entity_poly.pdbx_strand_id
1 'polypeptide(L)'
;MADKSLTALAAMPSAAPQADAQPLAYRPAQHPHELVTSLTAQAHKSIQPLGSTLLGLGWISSTELADTLKTPALGPSQALGERLLEQGRLSSEQLDLALNLQLGYARVDALRFPIEPQAWRLTPVAMLQRLNVLPLMRWEGQLIVAMADPKRQSDLDELAWASESRVRATVADAQQIRQRL
;
A
#
# COMPACT_ATOMS: atom_id res chain seq x y z
N MET A 1 31.53 9.45 42.86
CA MET A 1 31.69 9.08 41.45
C MET A 1 30.48 8.24 41.08
N ALA A 2 29.51 8.83 40.45
CA ALA A 2 28.24 8.20 40.05
C ALA A 2 28.22 8.07 38.55
N ASP A 3 28.19 6.86 38.11
CA ASP A 3 28.12 6.45 36.69
C ASP A 3 26.72 6.71 36.16
N LYS A 4 26.60 7.62 35.20
CA LYS A 4 25.37 7.93 34.47
C LYS A 4 25.40 7.22 33.14
N SER A 5 25.15 5.92 33.14
CA SER A 5 24.81 5.19 31.91
C SER A 5 23.31 5.25 31.69
N LEU A 6 22.82 6.36 31.15
CA LEU A 6 21.47 6.47 30.60
C LEU A 6 21.46 5.81 29.24
N THR A 7 21.09 4.54 29.23
CA THR A 7 20.76 3.78 28.04
C THR A 7 19.58 4.47 27.34
N ALA A 8 19.86 5.12 26.22
CA ALA A 8 18.84 5.58 25.30
C ALA A 8 18.09 4.37 24.76
N LEU A 9 16.92 4.10 25.34
CA LEU A 9 15.96 3.14 24.79
C LEU A 9 15.39 3.76 23.50
N ALA A 10 16.03 3.48 22.38
CA ALA A 10 15.50 3.82 21.08
C ALA A 10 14.12 3.17 20.98
N ALA A 11 13.08 3.99 20.86
CA ALA A 11 11.73 3.54 20.60
C ALA A 11 11.76 2.77 19.25
N MET A 12 11.68 1.47 19.32
CA MET A 12 11.46 0.64 18.13
C MET A 12 10.11 1.05 17.53
N PRO A 13 10.01 1.25 16.21
CA PRO A 13 8.72 1.50 15.58
C PRO A 13 7.78 0.36 15.96
N SER A 14 6.60 0.71 16.43
CA SER A 14 5.55 -0.25 16.82
C SER A 14 5.39 -1.27 15.72
N ALA A 15 5.59 -2.55 16.05
CA ALA A 15 5.45 -3.64 15.10
C ALA A 15 4.07 -3.52 14.42
N ALA A 16 4.06 -3.55 13.08
CA ALA A 16 2.82 -3.53 12.33
C ALA A 16 1.89 -4.64 12.87
N PRO A 17 0.61 -4.34 13.15
CA PRO A 17 -0.31 -5.35 13.65
C PRO A 17 -0.39 -6.48 12.65
N GLN A 18 -0.47 -7.71 13.16
CA GLN A 18 -0.57 -8.91 12.33
C GLN A 18 -1.75 -8.74 11.37
N ALA A 19 -1.57 -9.13 10.11
CA ALA A 19 -2.55 -8.95 9.03
C ALA A 19 -3.96 -9.45 9.40
N ASP A 20 -4.06 -10.43 10.29
CA ASP A 20 -5.33 -11.01 10.75
C ASP A 20 -6.12 -10.08 11.69
N ALA A 21 -5.50 -9.08 12.31
CA ALA A 21 -6.16 -8.12 13.19
C ALA A 21 -6.74 -6.90 12.44
N GLN A 22 -6.43 -6.75 11.14
CA GLN A 22 -6.90 -5.62 10.35
C GLN A 22 -8.35 -5.83 9.86
N PRO A 23 -9.16 -4.76 9.76
CA PRO A 23 -10.45 -4.82 9.11
C PRO A 23 -10.35 -5.37 7.68
N LEU A 24 -11.34 -6.12 7.23
CA LEU A 24 -11.38 -6.75 5.90
C LEU A 24 -11.05 -5.77 4.76
N ALA A 25 -11.47 -4.50 4.88
CA ALA A 25 -11.23 -3.46 3.90
C ALA A 25 -9.74 -3.13 3.68
N TYR A 26 -8.86 -3.48 4.63
CA TYR A 26 -7.42 -3.19 4.60
C TYR A 26 -6.56 -4.44 4.54
N ARG A 27 -7.15 -5.62 4.63
CA ARG A 27 -6.41 -6.88 4.49
C ARG A 27 -5.90 -7.03 3.06
N PRO A 28 -4.63 -7.43 2.89
CA PRO A 28 -4.13 -7.74 1.56
C PRO A 28 -4.79 -9.03 1.04
N ALA A 29 -5.32 -8.99 -0.18
CA ALA A 29 -5.86 -10.16 -0.84
C ALA A 29 -4.74 -11.18 -1.08
N GLN A 30 -4.98 -12.42 -0.69
CA GLN A 30 -4.07 -13.55 -0.88
C GLN A 30 -4.59 -14.53 -1.94
N HIS A 31 -5.88 -14.41 -2.30
CA HIS A 31 -6.55 -15.27 -3.26
C HIS A 31 -7.34 -14.47 -4.31
N PRO A 32 -7.53 -15.02 -5.53
CA PRO A 32 -8.25 -14.33 -6.60
C PRO A 32 -9.67 -13.88 -6.21
N HIS A 33 -10.43 -14.68 -5.47
CA HIS A 33 -11.78 -14.32 -5.06
C HIS A 33 -11.83 -13.13 -4.10
N GLU A 34 -10.86 -13.01 -3.18
CA GLU A 34 -10.73 -11.87 -2.27
C GLU A 34 -10.40 -10.58 -3.06
N LEU A 35 -9.51 -10.72 -4.05
CA LEU A 35 -9.15 -9.61 -4.92
C LEU A 35 -10.35 -9.15 -5.75
N VAL A 36 -11.09 -10.05 -6.37
CA VAL A 36 -12.31 -9.74 -7.13
C VAL A 36 -13.34 -9.03 -6.25
N THR A 37 -13.57 -9.52 -5.03
CA THR A 37 -14.46 -8.86 -4.07
C THR A 37 -14.02 -7.43 -3.78
N SER A 38 -12.71 -7.22 -3.55
CA SER A 38 -12.13 -5.90 -3.29
C SER A 38 -12.25 -4.98 -4.51
N LEU A 39 -11.97 -5.49 -5.71
CA LEU A 39 -12.08 -4.74 -6.97
C LEU A 39 -13.52 -4.32 -7.28
N THR A 40 -14.48 -5.18 -7.00
CA THR A 40 -15.91 -4.87 -7.18
C THR A 40 -16.36 -3.79 -6.18
N ALA A 41 -15.90 -3.88 -4.93
CA ALA A 41 -16.20 -2.90 -3.90
C ALA A 41 -15.57 -1.52 -4.16
N GLN A 42 -14.45 -1.44 -4.87
CA GLN A 42 -13.77 -0.19 -5.21
C GLN A 42 -14.66 0.79 -6.00
N ALA A 43 -15.49 0.29 -6.89
CA ALA A 43 -16.36 1.11 -7.73
C ALA A 43 -17.34 2.00 -6.92
N HIS A 44 -17.55 1.69 -5.64
CA HIS A 44 -18.52 2.35 -4.76
C HIS A 44 -17.88 2.98 -3.51
N LYS A 45 -16.54 3.03 -3.41
CA LYS A 45 -15.85 3.48 -2.21
C LYS A 45 -15.66 5.00 -2.22
N SER A 46 -16.22 5.68 -1.22
CA SER A 46 -15.90 7.09 -0.96
C SER A 46 -14.46 7.22 -0.41
N ILE A 47 -13.79 8.32 -0.78
CA ILE A 47 -12.45 8.65 -0.26
C ILE A 47 -12.54 8.80 1.26
N GLN A 48 -11.79 7.99 1.99
CA GLN A 48 -11.74 8.06 3.45
C GLN A 48 -10.63 9.05 3.89
N PRO A 49 -10.80 9.78 5.01
CA PRO A 49 -9.72 10.57 5.57
C PRO A 49 -8.49 9.72 5.90
N LEU A 50 -7.28 10.25 5.67
CA LEU A 50 -6.03 9.54 5.94
C LEU A 50 -5.94 9.01 7.38
N GLY A 51 -6.35 9.82 8.35
CA GLY A 51 -6.37 9.41 9.77
C GLY A 51 -7.24 8.16 10.00
N SER A 52 -8.42 8.09 9.37
CA SER A 52 -9.29 6.91 9.46
C SER A 52 -8.68 5.67 8.82
N THR A 53 -7.98 5.84 7.70
CA THR A 53 -7.25 4.75 7.03
C THR A 53 -6.13 4.23 7.91
N LEU A 54 -5.34 5.10 8.52
CA LEU A 54 -4.23 4.73 9.40
C LEU A 54 -4.70 4.02 10.68
N LEU A 55 -5.82 4.48 11.28
CA LEU A 55 -6.47 3.81 12.41
C LEU A 55 -6.97 2.42 12.02
N GLY A 56 -7.61 2.30 10.86
CA GLY A 56 -8.09 1.02 10.33
C GLY A 56 -6.98 0.03 10.01
N LEU A 57 -5.80 0.53 9.61
CA LEU A 57 -4.59 -0.28 9.43
C LEU A 57 -3.95 -0.67 10.78
N GLY A 58 -4.32 -0.01 11.88
CA GLY A 58 -3.71 -0.20 13.18
C GLY A 58 -2.27 0.32 13.28
N TRP A 59 -1.85 1.20 12.37
CA TRP A 59 -0.50 1.76 12.36
C TRP A 59 -0.33 2.94 13.31
N ILE A 60 -1.42 3.60 13.66
CA ILE A 60 -1.49 4.61 14.69
C ILE A 60 -2.69 4.33 15.61
N SER A 61 -2.58 4.73 16.85
CA SER A 61 -3.69 4.72 17.82
C SER A 61 -4.49 6.02 17.74
N SER A 62 -5.72 5.99 18.29
CA SER A 62 -6.56 7.19 18.40
C SER A 62 -5.91 8.30 19.24
N THR A 63 -5.14 7.92 20.26
CA THR A 63 -4.37 8.87 21.08
C THR A 63 -3.26 9.54 20.29
N GLU A 64 -2.48 8.76 19.55
CA GLU A 64 -1.41 9.29 18.70
C GLU A 64 -1.93 10.21 17.60
N LEU A 65 -3.05 9.84 16.97
CA LEU A 65 -3.72 10.71 15.99
C LEU A 65 -4.16 12.02 16.65
N ALA A 66 -4.82 11.95 17.81
CA ALA A 66 -5.28 13.13 18.52
C ALA A 66 -4.12 14.04 18.95
N ASP A 67 -3.02 13.48 19.43
CA ASP A 67 -1.83 14.22 19.83
C ASP A 67 -1.16 14.89 18.64
N THR A 68 -1.06 14.16 17.49
CA THR A 68 -0.53 14.75 16.27
C THR A 68 -1.40 15.90 15.76
N LEU A 69 -2.72 15.79 15.86
CA LEU A 69 -3.65 16.86 15.45
C LEU A 69 -3.59 18.09 16.38
N LYS A 70 -3.33 17.90 17.68
CA LYS A 70 -3.18 18.98 18.66
C LYS A 70 -1.87 19.73 18.53
N THR A 71 -0.80 19.07 18.09
CA THR A 71 0.51 19.69 17.88
C THR A 71 0.37 20.75 16.80
N PRO A 72 0.77 22.02 17.02
CA PRO A 72 0.71 23.04 15.99
C PRO A 72 1.50 22.61 14.75
N ALA A 73 0.93 22.78 13.58
CA ALA A 73 1.65 22.58 12.34
C ALA A 73 2.78 23.62 12.23
N LEU A 74 3.97 23.23 11.83
CA LEU A 74 5.11 24.13 11.60
C LEU A 74 4.88 25.10 10.42
N GLY A 75 3.77 24.93 9.68
CA GLY A 75 3.35 25.81 8.58
C GLY A 75 1.88 25.60 8.21
N PRO A 76 1.27 26.55 7.48
CA PRO A 76 -0.17 26.55 7.18
C PRO A 76 -0.63 25.40 6.26
N SER A 77 0.28 24.61 5.70
CA SER A 77 -0.03 23.54 4.73
C SER A 77 0.53 22.18 5.12
N GLN A 78 1.10 22.02 6.33
CA GLN A 78 1.71 20.73 6.69
C GLN A 78 0.66 19.63 6.83
N ALA A 79 0.67 18.68 5.88
CA ALA A 79 -0.28 17.57 5.84
C ALA A 79 -0.08 16.61 7.02
N LEU A 80 -1.16 15.96 7.48
CA LEU A 80 -1.12 14.98 8.56
C LEU A 80 -0.04 13.89 8.33
N GLY A 81 0.10 13.42 7.09
CA GLY A 81 1.09 12.40 6.73
C GLY A 81 2.53 12.87 6.95
N GLU A 82 2.86 14.10 6.55
CA GLU A 82 4.20 14.69 6.75
C GLU A 82 4.55 14.80 8.23
N ARG A 83 3.60 15.22 9.05
CA ARG A 83 3.77 15.33 10.50
C ARG A 83 4.04 13.99 11.16
N LEU A 84 3.35 12.94 10.73
CA LEU A 84 3.56 11.58 11.21
C LEU A 84 4.91 11.01 10.78
N LEU A 85 5.39 11.35 9.56
CA LEU A 85 6.74 11.02 9.11
C LEU A 85 7.82 11.70 9.95
N GLU A 86 7.71 13.02 10.17
CA GLU A 86 8.65 13.81 10.99
C GLU A 86 8.72 13.31 12.43
N GLN A 87 7.58 12.87 12.99
CA GLN A 87 7.51 12.27 14.32
C GLN A 87 8.04 10.83 14.36
N GLY A 88 8.46 10.26 13.23
CA GLY A 88 8.92 8.87 13.12
C GLY A 88 7.85 7.82 13.42
N ARG A 89 6.57 8.20 13.35
CA ARG A 89 5.42 7.30 13.63
C ARG A 89 5.03 6.45 12.43
N LEU A 90 5.39 6.90 11.23
CA LEU A 90 5.20 6.18 9.97
C LEU A 90 6.49 6.19 9.17
N SER A 91 6.70 5.15 8.36
CA SER A 91 7.66 5.19 7.28
C SER A 91 7.04 5.79 6.01
N SER A 92 7.88 6.27 5.07
CA SER A 92 7.39 6.73 3.76
C SER A 92 6.60 5.66 3.04
N GLU A 93 7.04 4.40 3.09
CA GLU A 93 6.35 3.26 2.47
C GLU A 93 4.96 3.03 3.07
N GLN A 94 4.84 3.15 4.40
CA GLN A 94 3.55 3.07 5.09
C GLN A 94 2.62 4.21 4.68
N LEU A 95 3.13 5.43 4.58
CA LEU A 95 2.34 6.58 4.16
C LEU A 95 1.85 6.41 2.72
N ASP A 96 2.73 6.01 1.79
CA ASP A 96 2.35 5.78 0.39
C ASP A 96 1.28 4.70 0.27
N LEU A 97 1.42 3.60 1.00
CA LEU A 97 0.41 2.55 1.02
C LEU A 97 -0.93 3.06 1.57
N ALA A 98 -0.91 3.82 2.68
CA ALA A 98 -2.12 4.38 3.27
C ALA A 98 -2.84 5.35 2.31
N LEU A 99 -2.09 6.21 1.61
CA LEU A 99 -2.63 7.13 0.61
C LEU A 99 -3.27 6.38 -0.57
N ASN A 100 -2.65 5.31 -1.04
CA ASN A 100 -3.21 4.49 -2.12
C ASN A 100 -4.49 3.78 -1.68
N LEU A 101 -4.53 3.25 -0.44
CA LEU A 101 -5.73 2.66 0.13
C LEU A 101 -6.84 3.68 0.38
N GLN A 102 -6.48 4.91 0.75
CA GLN A 102 -7.41 6.04 0.87
C GLN A 102 -8.10 6.33 -0.47
N LEU A 103 -7.37 6.24 -1.58
CA LEU A 103 -7.91 6.41 -2.93
C LEU A 103 -8.75 5.21 -3.40
N GLY A 104 -8.85 4.16 -2.59
CA GLY A 104 -9.68 3.00 -2.85
C GLY A 104 -9.00 1.86 -3.61
N TYR A 105 -7.71 1.90 -3.86
CA TYR A 105 -7.02 0.77 -4.50
C TYR A 105 -7.08 -0.49 -3.62
N ALA A 106 -7.32 -1.65 -4.24
CA ALA A 106 -7.27 -2.93 -3.55
C ALA A 106 -5.83 -3.27 -3.18
N ARG A 107 -5.64 -3.82 -1.98
CA ARG A 107 -4.33 -4.26 -1.51
C ARG A 107 -4.13 -5.75 -1.80
N VAL A 108 -2.91 -6.13 -2.18
CA VAL A 108 -2.53 -7.52 -2.47
C VAL A 108 -1.28 -7.90 -1.70
N ASP A 109 -1.25 -9.12 -1.17
CA ASP A 109 -0.04 -9.75 -0.67
C ASP A 109 0.69 -10.39 -1.87
N ALA A 110 1.67 -9.67 -2.42
CA ALA A 110 2.37 -10.11 -3.61
C ALA A 110 3.17 -11.41 -3.40
N LEU A 111 3.56 -11.75 -2.17
CA LEU A 111 4.29 -13.00 -1.89
C LEU A 111 3.38 -14.22 -1.90
N ARG A 112 2.15 -14.08 -1.42
CA ARG A 112 1.21 -15.19 -1.25
C ARG A 112 0.21 -15.34 -2.40
N PHE A 113 -0.03 -14.26 -3.14
CA PHE A 113 -1.01 -14.29 -4.21
C PHE A 113 -0.61 -15.24 -5.35
N PRO A 114 -1.48 -16.17 -5.77
CA PRO A 114 -1.22 -17.07 -6.87
C PRO A 114 -1.26 -16.28 -8.19
N ILE A 115 -0.12 -16.23 -8.90
CA ILE A 115 -0.02 -15.57 -10.20
C ILE A 115 -0.58 -16.48 -11.28
N GLU A 116 -1.48 -15.94 -12.09
CA GLU A 116 -2.01 -16.64 -13.25
C GLU A 116 -0.94 -16.70 -14.37
N PRO A 117 -0.56 -17.88 -14.88
CA PRO A 117 0.47 -18.00 -15.93
C PRO A 117 0.15 -17.23 -17.21
N GLN A 118 -1.14 -17.06 -17.54
CA GLN A 118 -1.55 -16.31 -18.72
C GLN A 118 -1.30 -14.81 -18.53
N ALA A 119 -1.54 -14.25 -17.34
CA ALA A 119 -1.24 -12.86 -17.03
C ALA A 119 0.25 -12.56 -17.14
N TRP A 120 1.09 -13.49 -16.65
CA TRP A 120 2.55 -13.36 -16.72
C TRP A 120 3.10 -13.28 -18.15
N ARG A 121 2.49 -14.03 -19.07
CA ARG A 121 2.96 -14.10 -20.48
C ARG A 121 2.60 -12.88 -21.31
N LEU A 122 1.71 -12.02 -20.85
CA LEU A 122 1.26 -10.85 -21.60
C LEU A 122 2.28 -9.70 -21.63
N THR A 123 3.27 -9.71 -20.75
CA THR A 123 4.21 -8.60 -20.62
C THR A 123 5.65 -9.12 -20.53
N PRO A 124 6.61 -8.50 -21.25
CA PRO A 124 8.02 -8.86 -21.15
C PRO A 124 8.57 -8.70 -19.74
N VAL A 125 9.30 -9.72 -19.25
CA VAL A 125 9.85 -9.72 -17.88
C VAL A 125 10.74 -8.50 -17.60
N ALA A 126 11.55 -8.09 -18.59
CA ALA A 126 12.40 -6.90 -18.47
C ALA A 126 11.59 -5.63 -18.19
N MET A 127 10.39 -5.49 -18.78
CA MET A 127 9.48 -4.39 -18.52
C MET A 127 8.91 -4.48 -17.10
N LEU A 128 8.46 -5.66 -16.67
CA LEU A 128 7.93 -5.88 -15.33
C LEU A 128 8.96 -5.51 -14.25
N GLN A 129 10.22 -5.90 -14.45
CA GLN A 129 11.31 -5.57 -13.55
C GLN A 129 11.61 -4.07 -13.52
N ARG A 130 11.67 -3.42 -14.69
CA ARG A 130 11.94 -1.99 -14.82
C ARG A 130 10.85 -1.15 -14.14
N LEU A 131 9.59 -1.50 -14.34
CA LEU A 131 8.45 -0.79 -13.79
C LEU A 131 8.14 -1.20 -12.35
N ASN A 132 8.75 -2.29 -11.86
CA ASN A 132 8.45 -2.93 -10.57
C ASN A 132 6.95 -3.25 -10.44
N VAL A 133 6.42 -3.96 -11.43
CA VAL A 133 5.01 -4.33 -11.54
C VAL A 133 4.88 -5.84 -11.65
N LEU A 134 3.95 -6.42 -10.90
CA LEU A 134 3.67 -7.85 -10.87
C LEU A 134 2.30 -8.12 -11.51
N PRO A 135 2.23 -8.81 -12.67
CA PRO A 135 0.96 -9.24 -13.22
C PRO A 135 0.37 -10.34 -12.33
N LEU A 136 -0.92 -10.22 -12.00
CA LEU A 136 -1.58 -11.12 -11.07
C LEU A 136 -2.49 -12.10 -11.77
N MET A 137 -3.49 -11.59 -12.48
CA MET A 137 -4.54 -12.38 -13.12
C MET A 137 -5.23 -11.60 -14.24
N ARG A 138 -6.05 -12.29 -15.03
CA ARG A 138 -7.01 -11.65 -15.92
C ARG A 138 -8.40 -11.67 -15.27
N TRP A 139 -9.10 -10.54 -15.35
CA TRP A 139 -10.46 -10.42 -14.87
C TRP A 139 -11.26 -9.45 -15.75
N GLU A 140 -12.43 -9.87 -16.20
CA GLU A 140 -13.31 -9.07 -17.08
C GLU A 140 -12.59 -8.46 -18.29
N GLY A 141 -11.70 -9.22 -18.93
CA GLY A 141 -10.93 -8.76 -20.09
C GLY A 141 -9.82 -7.75 -19.75
N GLN A 142 -9.56 -7.50 -18.47
CA GLN A 142 -8.49 -6.62 -17.99
C GLN A 142 -7.32 -7.44 -17.42
N LEU A 143 -6.11 -6.91 -17.56
CA LEU A 143 -4.94 -7.40 -16.86
C LEU A 143 -4.87 -6.71 -15.49
N ILE A 144 -4.98 -7.49 -14.42
CA ILE A 144 -4.84 -6.98 -13.05
C ILE A 144 -3.38 -7.08 -12.65
N VAL A 145 -2.81 -5.95 -12.21
CA VAL A 145 -1.40 -5.85 -11.83
C VAL A 145 -1.25 -5.28 -10.42
N ALA A 146 -0.21 -5.73 -9.71
CA ALA A 146 0.20 -5.14 -8.44
C ALA A 146 1.41 -4.21 -8.64
N MET A 147 1.35 -3.02 -8.07
CA MET A 147 2.43 -2.05 -8.08
C MET A 147 2.44 -1.24 -6.78
N ALA A 148 3.59 -0.63 -6.45
CA ALA A 148 3.71 0.15 -5.22
C ALA A 148 2.97 1.49 -5.31
N ASP A 149 3.00 2.14 -6.47
CA ASP A 149 2.34 3.41 -6.73
C ASP A 149 1.42 3.32 -7.96
N PRO A 150 0.13 2.97 -7.76
CA PRO A 150 -0.83 2.83 -8.85
C PRO A 150 -1.27 4.16 -9.48
N LYS A 151 -0.76 5.29 -9.01
CA LYS A 151 -1.04 6.62 -9.59
C LYS A 151 -0.13 6.93 -10.78
N ARG A 152 0.92 6.14 -11.02
CA ARG A 152 1.84 6.32 -12.15
C ARG A 152 1.18 5.86 -13.46
N GLN A 153 0.39 6.76 -14.04
CA GLN A 153 -0.41 6.48 -15.24
C GLN A 153 0.45 6.09 -16.43
N SER A 154 1.64 6.71 -16.59
CA SER A 154 2.58 6.37 -17.67
C SER A 154 2.98 4.89 -17.68
N ASP A 155 3.18 4.30 -16.50
CA ASP A 155 3.56 2.90 -16.37
C ASP A 155 2.38 1.98 -16.74
N LEU A 156 1.16 2.38 -16.35
CA LEU A 156 -0.06 1.64 -16.71
C LEU A 156 -0.35 1.70 -18.21
N ASP A 157 -0.14 2.87 -18.85
CA ASP A 157 -0.32 3.05 -20.28
C ASP A 157 0.70 2.22 -21.07
N GLU A 158 1.95 2.17 -20.61
CA GLU A 158 3.00 1.36 -21.24
C GLU A 158 2.67 -0.15 -21.12
N LEU A 159 2.19 -0.60 -19.95
CA LEU A 159 1.73 -1.98 -19.75
C LEU A 159 0.53 -2.32 -20.61
N ALA A 160 -0.44 -1.40 -20.71
CA ALA A 160 -1.63 -1.60 -21.54
C ALA A 160 -1.27 -1.75 -23.01
N TRP A 161 -0.33 -0.95 -23.50
CA TRP A 161 0.16 -1.05 -24.86
C TRP A 161 0.90 -2.37 -25.11
N ALA A 162 1.82 -2.76 -24.20
CA ALA A 162 2.62 -3.97 -24.35
C ALA A 162 1.81 -5.27 -24.21
N SER A 163 0.77 -5.27 -23.37
CA SER A 163 -0.09 -6.43 -23.13
C SER A 163 -1.31 -6.50 -24.05
N GLU A 164 -1.52 -5.48 -24.88
CA GLU A 164 -2.73 -5.31 -25.72
C GLU A 164 -4.03 -5.48 -24.90
N SER A 165 -3.99 -5.07 -23.62
CA SER A 165 -5.07 -5.28 -22.67
C SER A 165 -5.33 -4.00 -21.87
N ARG A 166 -6.57 -3.83 -21.41
CA ARG A 166 -6.83 -2.83 -20.37
C ARG A 166 -6.14 -3.28 -19.09
N VAL A 167 -5.43 -2.37 -18.44
CA VAL A 167 -4.72 -2.63 -17.19
C VAL A 167 -5.47 -2.01 -16.02
N ARG A 168 -5.62 -2.77 -14.94
CA ARG A 168 -6.15 -2.29 -13.68
C ARG A 168 -5.16 -2.52 -12.55
N ALA A 169 -4.79 -1.45 -11.87
CA ALA A 169 -3.79 -1.49 -10.82
C ALA A 169 -4.39 -1.86 -9.45
N THR A 170 -3.61 -2.59 -8.69
CA THR A 170 -3.78 -2.82 -7.25
C THR A 170 -2.49 -2.41 -6.54
N VAL A 171 -2.55 -2.22 -5.22
CA VAL A 171 -1.39 -1.81 -4.45
C VAL A 171 -0.76 -3.00 -3.72
N ALA A 172 0.56 -3.11 -3.79
CA ALA A 172 1.34 -4.08 -3.02
C ALA A 172 2.67 -3.46 -2.59
N ASP A 173 3.31 -4.10 -1.63
CA ASP A 173 4.63 -3.71 -1.15
C ASP A 173 5.70 -3.85 -2.26
N ALA A 174 6.54 -2.81 -2.42
CA ALA A 174 7.54 -2.76 -3.47
C ALA A 174 8.62 -3.85 -3.33
N GLN A 175 8.97 -4.24 -2.09
CA GLN A 175 9.94 -5.30 -1.84
C GLN A 175 9.34 -6.66 -2.17
N GLN A 176 8.08 -6.90 -1.79
CA GLN A 176 7.37 -8.13 -2.13
C GLN A 176 7.27 -8.32 -3.65
N ILE A 177 6.99 -7.25 -4.40
CA ILE A 177 6.96 -7.28 -5.86
C ILE A 177 8.34 -7.69 -6.40
N ARG A 178 9.42 -7.03 -5.95
CA ARG A 178 10.79 -7.35 -6.38
C ARG A 178 11.21 -8.78 -6.07
N GLN A 179 10.74 -9.36 -4.97
CA GLN A 179 11.05 -10.75 -4.62
C GLN A 179 10.36 -11.79 -5.52
N ARG A 180 9.30 -11.37 -6.21
CA ARG A 180 8.50 -12.24 -7.08
C ARG A 180 8.87 -12.11 -8.56
N LEU A 181 9.57 -11.05 -8.96
CA LEU A 181 10.07 -10.77 -10.31
C LEU A 181 11.43 -11.40 -10.55
#